data_dc317905de7e5b083e43ba796acc014f
#
_entry.id   dc317905de7e5b083e43ba796acc014f
#
_cell.length_a   1.000
_cell.length_b   1.000
_cell.length_c   1.000
_cell.angle_alpha   90.00
_cell.angle_beta   90.00
_cell.angle_gamma   90.00
#
_symmetry.space_group_name_H-M   'P 1'
#
loop_
_entity.id
_entity.type
_entity.pdbx_description
1 polymer ?
#
loop_
_entity_poly.entity_id
_entity_poly.type
_entity_poly.pdbx_seq_one_letter_code
_entity_poly.pdbx_strand_id
1 'polypeptide(L)'
;MREAPARARRVSAASQAEAAARGRFPLFVSLVDADCLVVGAGEVGRRRAEALARFGARVTVIDPRAGESVSPCAGIQVRRRPYEADDEDGRALVVAATDDRSVNRSIGERCRRLGIPVSVADAPDECTFFFPALCENDELVVGVTSRGAMPGDHAVVARTAAQIRGILPRRADESAS
;
A
#
# COMPACT_ATOMS: atom_id res chain seq x y z
N MET A 1 -4.31 57.28 -8.19
CA MET A 1 -3.28 56.24 -8.16
C MET A 1 -4.03 54.90 -8.25
N ARG A 2 -4.04 54.28 -9.40
CA ARG A 2 -4.82 53.04 -9.66
C ARG A 2 -3.84 51.85 -9.54
N GLU A 3 -4.07 50.99 -8.58
CA GLU A 3 -3.34 49.72 -8.45
C GLU A 3 -3.67 48.79 -9.62
N ALA A 4 -2.62 48.29 -10.24
CA ALA A 4 -2.73 47.31 -11.31
C ALA A 4 -3.06 45.91 -10.70
N PRO A 5 -3.98 45.13 -11.29
CA PRO A 5 -4.31 43.79 -10.78
C PRO A 5 -3.14 42.84 -11.02
N ALA A 6 -2.79 42.08 -9.99
CA ALA A 6 -1.76 41.05 -10.02
C ALA A 6 -2.10 40.02 -11.12
N ARG A 7 -1.19 39.86 -12.09
CA ARG A 7 -1.25 38.84 -13.14
C ARG A 7 -1.23 37.44 -12.52
N ALA A 8 -2.40 36.81 -12.43
CA ALA A 8 -2.48 35.40 -12.12
C ALA A 8 -1.69 34.61 -13.19
N ARG A 9 -0.60 33.94 -12.78
CA ARG A 9 0.16 33.03 -13.64
C ARG A 9 -0.79 31.93 -14.11
N ARG A 10 -1.17 31.95 -15.37
CA ARG A 10 -1.87 30.80 -16.01
C ARG A 10 -0.88 29.64 -16.06
N VAL A 11 -1.11 28.64 -15.21
CA VAL A 11 -0.42 27.34 -15.29
C VAL A 11 -0.88 26.68 -16.59
N SER A 12 0.06 26.24 -17.43
CA SER A 12 -0.27 25.64 -18.73
C SER A 12 -1.09 24.37 -18.56
N ALA A 13 -2.00 24.07 -19.50
CA ALA A 13 -2.81 22.85 -19.47
C ALA A 13 -1.96 21.57 -19.40
N ALA A 14 -0.77 21.57 -20.00
CA ALA A 14 0.19 20.48 -19.90
C ALA A 14 0.72 20.30 -18.45
N SER A 15 1.02 21.42 -17.75
CA SER A 15 1.46 21.37 -16.35
C SER A 15 0.34 20.94 -15.39
N GLN A 16 -0.92 21.28 -15.70
CA GLN A 16 -2.09 20.83 -14.93
C GLN A 16 -2.38 19.34 -15.17
N ALA A 17 -2.26 18.85 -16.40
CA ALA A 17 -2.41 17.44 -16.75
C ALA A 17 -1.29 16.58 -16.10
N GLU A 18 -0.07 17.10 -16.09
CA GLU A 18 1.08 16.41 -15.46
C GLU A 18 0.99 16.41 -13.92
N ALA A 19 0.44 17.46 -13.31
CA ALA A 19 0.14 17.51 -11.88
C ALA A 19 -1.05 16.60 -11.50
N ALA A 20 -2.08 16.52 -12.37
CA ALA A 20 -3.22 15.61 -12.16
C ALA A 20 -2.82 14.14 -12.29
N ALA A 21 -1.89 13.80 -13.21
CA ALA A 21 -1.39 12.44 -13.38
C ALA A 21 -0.55 11.91 -12.19
N ARG A 22 -0.16 12.77 -11.23
CA ARG A 22 0.69 12.44 -10.09
C ARG A 22 -0.02 12.56 -8.74
N GLY A 23 -1.33 12.77 -8.74
CA GLY A 23 -2.11 12.94 -7.51
C GLY A 23 -2.47 11.60 -6.88
N ARG A 24 -1.91 11.26 -5.69
CA ARG A 24 -2.41 10.19 -4.83
C ARG A 24 -3.40 10.79 -3.85
N PHE A 25 -4.63 10.29 -3.86
CA PHE A 25 -5.63 10.68 -2.87
C PHE A 25 -5.57 9.70 -1.70
N PRO A 26 -5.39 10.17 -0.44
CA PRO A 26 -5.41 9.29 0.71
C PRO A 26 -6.83 8.78 0.97
N LEU A 27 -6.94 7.47 1.09
CA LEU A 27 -8.19 6.77 1.40
C LEU A 27 -7.94 5.77 2.52
N PHE A 28 -8.80 5.76 3.53
CA PHE A 28 -8.83 4.74 4.57
C PHE A 28 -9.95 3.76 4.27
N VAL A 29 -9.60 2.47 4.24
CA VAL A 29 -10.52 1.38 3.91
C VAL A 29 -10.59 0.43 5.10
N SER A 30 -11.80 0.01 5.48
CA SER A 30 -11.96 -1.08 6.46
C SER A 30 -11.60 -2.40 5.78
N LEU A 31 -10.67 -3.13 6.40
CA LEU A 31 -10.25 -4.47 5.94
C LEU A 31 -10.80 -5.59 6.82
N VAL A 32 -11.64 -5.26 7.80
CA VAL A 32 -12.24 -6.28 8.68
C VAL A 32 -12.99 -7.31 7.84
N ASP A 33 -12.59 -8.58 7.97
CA ASP A 33 -13.10 -9.72 7.21
C ASP A 33 -12.95 -9.64 5.68
N ALA A 34 -12.20 -8.69 5.17
CA ALA A 34 -11.93 -8.58 3.75
C ALA A 34 -10.95 -9.67 3.28
N ASP A 35 -11.27 -10.34 2.16
CA ASP A 35 -10.39 -11.34 1.56
C ASP A 35 -9.32 -10.66 0.72
N CYS A 36 -8.06 -10.77 1.16
CA CYS A 36 -6.90 -10.20 0.48
C CYS A 36 -5.98 -11.31 -0.05
N LEU A 37 -5.32 -11.05 -1.18
CA LEU A 37 -4.35 -11.95 -1.78
C LEU A 37 -2.96 -11.31 -1.80
N VAL A 38 -1.95 -12.09 -1.45
CA VAL A 38 -0.53 -11.75 -1.64
C VAL A 38 0.12 -12.88 -2.42
N VAL A 39 0.67 -12.57 -3.59
CA VAL A 39 1.42 -13.51 -4.41
C VAL A 39 2.91 -13.20 -4.26
N GLY A 40 3.66 -14.17 -3.73
CA GLY A 40 5.07 -14.02 -3.32
C GLY A 40 5.21 -13.88 -1.80
N ALA A 41 6.00 -14.79 -1.20
CA ALA A 41 6.28 -14.87 0.24
C ALA A 41 7.67 -14.33 0.64
N GLY A 42 8.32 -13.60 -0.25
CA GLY A 42 9.57 -12.88 0.04
C GLY A 42 9.37 -11.78 1.09
N GLU A 43 10.43 -11.07 1.44
CA GLU A 43 10.41 -10.03 2.49
C GLU A 43 9.28 -9.00 2.28
N VAL A 44 9.11 -8.52 1.03
CA VAL A 44 8.07 -7.53 0.71
C VAL A 44 6.67 -8.13 0.87
N GLY A 45 6.42 -9.32 0.29
CA GLY A 45 5.12 -9.98 0.36
C GLY A 45 4.72 -10.30 1.80
N ARG A 46 5.63 -10.89 2.59
CA ARG A 46 5.41 -11.20 4.00
C ARG A 46 5.05 -9.94 4.81
N ARG A 47 5.85 -8.88 4.70
CA ARG A 47 5.57 -7.62 5.42
C ARG A 47 4.21 -7.01 5.06
N ARG A 48 3.80 -7.12 3.80
CA ARG A 48 2.49 -6.63 3.35
C ARG A 48 1.35 -7.51 3.82
N ALA A 49 1.51 -8.84 3.81
CA ALA A 49 0.54 -9.78 4.35
C ALA A 49 0.31 -9.53 5.85
N GLU A 50 1.38 -9.38 6.62
CA GLU A 50 1.31 -9.05 8.05
C GLU A 50 0.59 -7.71 8.30
N ALA A 51 0.89 -6.69 7.48
CA ALA A 51 0.22 -5.40 7.59
C ALA A 51 -1.28 -5.52 7.33
N LEU A 52 -1.71 -6.22 6.27
CA LEU A 52 -3.13 -6.42 5.96
C LEU A 52 -3.85 -7.21 7.06
N ALA A 53 -3.25 -8.30 7.55
CA ALA A 53 -3.84 -9.13 8.61
C ALA A 53 -3.99 -8.35 9.93
N ARG A 54 -3.03 -7.47 10.28
CA ARG A 54 -3.12 -6.61 11.45
C ARG A 54 -4.33 -5.66 11.43
N PHE A 55 -4.78 -5.27 10.23
CA PHE A 55 -6.00 -4.48 10.05
C PHE A 55 -7.26 -5.34 9.84
N GLY A 56 -7.22 -6.62 10.20
CA GLY A 56 -8.40 -7.50 10.22
C GLY A 56 -8.71 -8.23 8.92
N ALA A 57 -7.84 -8.15 7.90
CA ALA A 57 -8.02 -8.89 6.66
C ALA A 57 -7.79 -10.40 6.83
N ARG A 58 -8.53 -11.20 6.08
CA ARG A 58 -8.21 -12.61 5.80
C ARG A 58 -7.25 -12.65 4.61
N VAL A 59 -5.98 -12.94 4.89
CA VAL A 59 -4.93 -12.89 3.86
C VAL A 59 -4.58 -14.29 3.38
N THR A 60 -4.70 -14.52 2.08
CA THR A 60 -4.13 -15.71 1.43
C THR A 60 -2.77 -15.32 0.83
N VAL A 61 -1.71 -16.03 1.22
CA VAL A 61 -0.38 -15.90 0.62
C VAL A 61 -0.14 -17.09 -0.30
N ILE A 62 0.23 -16.84 -1.56
CA ILE A 62 0.55 -17.89 -2.54
C ILE A 62 2.02 -17.78 -2.92
N ASP A 63 2.78 -18.83 -2.68
CA ASP A 63 4.18 -18.96 -3.13
C ASP A 63 4.61 -20.43 -3.06
N PRO A 64 5.11 -21.01 -4.17
CA PRO A 64 5.56 -22.40 -4.18
C PRO A 64 6.76 -22.65 -3.27
N ARG A 65 7.54 -21.61 -2.95
CA ARG A 65 8.75 -21.67 -2.12
C ARG A 65 8.54 -21.10 -0.72
N ALA A 66 7.28 -20.83 -0.32
CA ALA A 66 7.00 -20.31 1.01
C ALA A 66 7.57 -21.23 2.09
N GLY A 67 8.62 -20.77 2.78
CA GLY A 67 9.22 -21.45 3.89
C GLY A 67 8.35 -21.35 5.16
N GLU A 68 8.82 -21.96 6.25
CA GLU A 68 8.18 -21.88 7.58
C GLU A 68 8.20 -20.46 8.17
N SER A 69 9.03 -19.58 7.61
CA SER A 69 9.16 -18.18 8.06
C SER A 69 7.94 -17.29 7.78
N VAL A 70 7.01 -17.75 6.92
CA VAL A 70 5.65 -17.19 6.89
C VAL A 70 4.85 -17.96 7.95
N SER A 71 5.06 -17.60 9.20
CA SER A 71 4.29 -18.16 10.31
C SER A 71 2.80 -17.89 10.05
N PRO A 72 1.93 -18.88 10.25
CA PRO A 72 0.48 -18.62 10.26
C PRO A 72 0.19 -17.69 11.46
N CYS A 73 0.28 -16.39 11.22
CA CYS A 73 -0.30 -15.42 12.14
C CYS A 73 -1.82 -15.52 12.02
N ALA A 74 -2.54 -15.18 13.06
CA ALA A 74 -3.99 -15.07 12.99
C ALA A 74 -4.38 -14.22 11.76
N GLY A 75 -5.21 -14.78 10.87
CA GLY A 75 -5.65 -14.10 9.65
C GLY A 75 -4.81 -14.36 8.39
N ILE A 76 -3.68 -15.10 8.45
CA ILE A 76 -2.87 -15.43 7.27
C ILE A 76 -2.93 -16.93 6.97
N GLN A 77 -3.35 -17.27 5.74
CA GLN A 77 -3.30 -18.62 5.19
C GLN A 77 -2.24 -18.71 4.09
N VAL A 78 -1.35 -19.68 4.15
CA VAL A 78 -0.30 -19.90 3.14
C VAL A 78 -0.66 -21.08 2.25
N ARG A 79 -0.61 -20.84 0.93
CA ARG A 79 -0.78 -21.88 -0.10
C ARG A 79 0.54 -22.08 -0.84
N ARG A 80 1.17 -23.24 -0.64
CA ARG A 80 2.45 -23.60 -1.25
C ARG A 80 2.24 -24.19 -2.65
N ARG A 81 1.91 -23.32 -3.59
CA ARG A 81 1.75 -23.65 -5.01
C ARG A 81 2.05 -22.43 -5.87
N PRO A 82 2.27 -22.60 -7.18
CA PRO A 82 2.29 -21.48 -8.11
C PRO A 82 0.95 -20.71 -8.08
N TYR A 83 1.05 -19.42 -8.44
CA TYR A 83 -0.09 -18.59 -8.72
C TYR A 83 -0.85 -19.14 -9.95
N GLU A 84 -2.17 -19.09 -9.90
CA GLU A 84 -3.08 -19.46 -10.99
C GLU A 84 -3.98 -18.26 -11.32
N ALA A 85 -4.28 -18.11 -12.62
CA ALA A 85 -5.27 -17.12 -13.03
C ALA A 85 -6.60 -17.48 -12.35
N ASP A 86 -7.30 -16.55 -11.76
CA ASP A 86 -8.53 -16.67 -10.97
C ASP A 86 -8.29 -16.65 -9.44
N ASP A 87 -7.05 -16.69 -8.97
CA ASP A 87 -6.76 -16.50 -7.55
C ASP A 87 -7.20 -15.12 -7.03
N GLU A 88 -7.32 -14.13 -7.93
CA GLU A 88 -7.78 -12.76 -7.61
C GLU A 88 -9.29 -12.64 -7.50
N ASP A 89 -10.05 -13.62 -7.97
CA ASP A 89 -11.51 -13.53 -8.04
C ASP A 89 -12.11 -13.36 -6.63
N GLY A 90 -12.93 -12.33 -6.47
CA GLY A 90 -13.56 -12.00 -5.21
C GLY A 90 -12.63 -11.37 -4.16
N ARG A 91 -11.40 -11.02 -4.49
CA ARG A 91 -10.49 -10.37 -3.56
C ARG A 91 -10.77 -8.88 -3.42
N ALA A 92 -10.69 -8.39 -2.19
CA ALA A 92 -10.81 -6.96 -1.90
C ALA A 92 -9.55 -6.19 -2.29
N LEU A 93 -8.36 -6.79 -2.11
CA LEU A 93 -7.06 -6.23 -2.46
C LEU A 93 -6.13 -7.35 -2.94
N VAL A 94 -5.24 -7.03 -3.88
CA VAL A 94 -4.20 -7.96 -4.36
C VAL A 94 -2.82 -7.31 -4.29
N VAL A 95 -1.83 -8.07 -3.86
CA VAL A 95 -0.41 -7.70 -3.85
C VAL A 95 0.36 -8.69 -4.72
N ALA A 96 1.03 -8.19 -5.76
CA ALA A 96 1.97 -8.95 -6.57
C ALA A 96 3.40 -8.61 -6.12
N ALA A 97 4.08 -9.57 -5.48
CA ALA A 97 5.40 -9.40 -4.88
C ALA A 97 6.29 -10.63 -5.08
N THR A 98 6.18 -11.26 -6.25
CA THR A 98 7.07 -12.36 -6.64
C THR A 98 8.39 -11.81 -7.19
N ASP A 99 9.38 -12.67 -7.37
CA ASP A 99 10.63 -12.39 -8.10
C ASP A 99 10.49 -12.56 -9.63
N ASP A 100 9.32 -12.99 -10.10
CA ASP A 100 9.01 -13.09 -11.53
C ASP A 100 8.19 -11.88 -12.00
N ARG A 101 8.84 -10.99 -12.74
CA ARG A 101 8.22 -9.78 -13.29
C ARG A 101 7.02 -10.08 -14.20
N SER A 102 7.05 -11.19 -14.94
CA SER A 102 5.97 -11.57 -15.86
C SER A 102 4.70 -11.96 -15.10
N VAL A 103 4.85 -12.69 -14.00
CA VAL A 103 3.77 -13.04 -13.08
C VAL A 103 3.20 -11.77 -12.43
N ASN A 104 4.04 -10.90 -11.87
CA ASN A 104 3.60 -9.65 -11.25
C ASN A 104 2.80 -8.78 -12.23
N ARG A 105 3.27 -8.68 -13.47
CA ARG A 105 2.60 -7.94 -14.54
C ARG A 105 1.24 -8.53 -14.88
N SER A 106 1.15 -9.85 -15.05
CA SER A 106 -0.11 -10.53 -15.40
C SER A 106 -1.17 -10.32 -14.33
N ILE A 107 -0.78 -10.40 -13.04
CA ILE A 107 -1.65 -10.10 -11.90
C ILE A 107 -2.14 -8.65 -11.96
N GLY A 108 -1.21 -7.69 -12.16
CA GLY A 108 -1.55 -6.27 -12.26
C GLY A 108 -2.54 -5.97 -13.38
N GLU A 109 -2.32 -6.55 -14.57
CA GLU A 109 -3.21 -6.40 -15.73
C GLU A 109 -4.59 -7.01 -15.48
N ARG A 110 -4.65 -8.21 -14.87
CA ARG A 110 -5.91 -8.88 -14.56
C ARG A 110 -6.70 -8.10 -13.50
N CYS A 111 -6.07 -7.71 -12.40
CA CYS A 111 -6.72 -6.93 -11.36
C CYS A 111 -7.33 -5.63 -11.91
N ARG A 112 -6.60 -4.91 -12.78
CA ARG A 112 -7.12 -3.69 -13.41
C ARG A 112 -8.36 -3.97 -14.27
N ARG A 113 -8.40 -5.09 -15.02
CA ARG A 113 -9.59 -5.47 -15.80
C ARG A 113 -10.78 -5.80 -14.91
N LEU A 114 -10.54 -6.42 -13.76
CA LEU A 114 -11.58 -6.80 -12.79
C LEU A 114 -11.99 -5.65 -11.85
N GLY A 115 -11.29 -4.52 -11.90
CA GLY A 115 -11.53 -3.40 -10.97
C GLY A 115 -11.04 -3.68 -9.53
N ILE A 116 -10.17 -4.68 -9.35
CA ILE A 116 -9.60 -5.04 -8.05
C ILE A 116 -8.39 -4.16 -7.76
N PRO A 117 -8.33 -3.47 -6.60
CA PRO A 117 -7.15 -2.73 -6.19
C PRO A 117 -5.92 -3.62 -6.13
N VAL A 118 -4.82 -3.19 -6.79
CA VAL A 118 -3.58 -3.96 -6.87
C VAL A 118 -2.36 -3.12 -6.56
N SER A 119 -1.42 -3.71 -5.80
CA SER A 119 -0.07 -3.19 -5.58
C SER A 119 0.94 -4.14 -6.18
N VAL A 120 1.71 -3.67 -7.16
CA VAL A 120 2.77 -4.41 -7.85
C VAL A 120 4.10 -3.91 -7.30
N ALA A 121 4.85 -4.79 -6.61
CA ALA A 121 5.99 -4.40 -5.77
C ALA A 121 7.16 -3.80 -6.56
N ASP A 122 7.38 -4.28 -7.77
CA ASP A 122 8.48 -3.91 -8.68
C ASP A 122 8.06 -2.90 -9.77
N ALA A 123 6.79 -2.47 -9.79
CA ALA A 123 6.25 -1.58 -10.82
C ALA A 123 5.23 -0.58 -10.24
N PRO A 124 5.69 0.53 -9.66
CA PRO A 124 4.81 1.54 -9.08
C PRO A 124 3.76 2.11 -10.05
N ASP A 125 4.08 2.18 -11.35
CA ASP A 125 3.18 2.69 -12.38
C ASP A 125 2.04 1.72 -12.71
N GLU A 126 2.15 0.47 -12.29
CA GLU A 126 1.11 -0.55 -12.45
C GLU A 126 0.21 -0.67 -11.22
N CYS A 127 0.53 0.03 -10.13
CA CYS A 127 -0.24 0.03 -8.91
C CYS A 127 -1.51 0.89 -9.03
N THR A 128 -2.63 0.39 -8.48
CA THR A 128 -3.85 1.18 -8.29
C THR A 128 -4.04 1.61 -6.83
N PHE A 129 -3.31 1.00 -5.89
CA PHE A 129 -3.18 1.47 -4.51
C PHE A 129 -1.73 1.34 -4.04
N PHE A 130 -1.38 2.11 -2.98
CA PHE A 130 -0.02 2.20 -2.48
C PHE A 130 0.00 1.99 -0.98
N PHE A 131 0.93 1.15 -0.51
CA PHE A 131 1.15 0.99 0.93
C PHE A 131 1.85 2.23 1.48
N PRO A 132 1.25 2.92 2.46
CA PRO A 132 1.92 4.00 3.15
C PRO A 132 2.96 3.46 4.15
N ALA A 133 3.84 4.32 4.62
CA ALA A 133 4.51 4.10 5.89
C ALA A 133 3.49 4.36 7.01
N LEU A 134 3.18 3.31 7.77
CA LEU A 134 2.18 3.36 8.84
C LEU A 134 2.79 3.88 10.14
N CYS A 135 2.06 4.79 10.77
CA CYS A 135 2.32 5.27 12.13
C CYS A 135 1.01 5.15 12.89
N GLU A 136 0.99 4.42 13.98
CA GLU A 136 -0.24 4.11 14.71
C GLU A 136 -0.02 4.02 16.21
N ASN A 137 -1.06 4.29 16.94
CA ASN A 137 -1.24 3.98 18.36
C ASN A 137 -2.66 3.42 18.56
N ASP A 138 -3.12 3.29 19.80
CA ASP A 138 -4.45 2.73 20.10
C ASP A 138 -5.63 3.57 19.58
N GLU A 139 -5.41 4.85 19.26
CA GLU A 139 -6.45 5.80 18.89
C GLU A 139 -6.34 6.27 17.44
N LEU A 140 -5.12 6.30 16.89
CA LEU A 140 -4.82 6.98 15.63
C LEU A 140 -4.09 6.07 14.65
N VAL A 141 -4.45 6.17 13.39
CA VAL A 141 -3.72 5.61 12.25
C VAL A 141 -3.34 6.74 11.30
N VAL A 142 -2.04 6.86 11.00
CA VAL A 142 -1.50 7.83 10.05
C VAL A 142 -0.75 7.11 8.95
N GLY A 143 -1.11 7.39 7.70
CA GLY A 143 -0.42 6.87 6.53
C GLY A 143 0.42 7.96 5.87
N VAL A 144 1.72 7.72 5.68
CA VAL A 144 2.63 8.64 4.98
C VAL A 144 3.06 8.04 3.66
N THR A 145 2.83 8.76 2.57
CA THR A 145 3.27 8.36 1.23
C THR A 145 3.81 9.56 0.46
N SER A 146 4.68 9.34 -0.53
CA SER A 146 5.10 10.37 -1.46
C SER A 146 4.00 10.68 -2.48
N ARG A 147 4.03 11.85 -3.08
CA ARG A 147 3.11 12.21 -4.19
C ARG A 147 3.38 11.43 -5.48
N GLY A 148 4.59 10.94 -5.66
CA GLY A 148 5.03 10.24 -6.86
C GLY A 148 6.25 9.36 -6.60
N ALA A 149 6.81 8.75 -7.63
CA ALA A 149 8.01 7.94 -7.57
C ALA A 149 9.23 8.79 -7.98
N MET A 150 9.66 9.72 -7.11
CA MET A 150 10.88 10.49 -7.33
C MET A 150 12.07 9.87 -6.60
N PRO A 151 13.29 9.97 -7.13
CA PRO A 151 14.49 9.56 -6.39
C PRO A 151 14.55 10.24 -5.02
N GLY A 152 14.78 9.47 -3.96
CA GLY A 152 14.85 10.00 -2.60
C GLY A 152 13.52 10.05 -1.82
N ASP A 153 12.37 9.84 -2.47
CA ASP A 153 11.05 9.84 -1.82
C ASP A 153 10.97 8.90 -0.62
N HIS A 154 11.59 7.70 -0.70
CA HIS A 154 11.61 6.75 0.40
C HIS A 154 12.27 7.31 1.66
N ALA A 155 13.37 8.05 1.52
CA ALA A 155 14.06 8.67 2.66
C ALA A 155 13.22 9.77 3.31
N VAL A 156 12.53 10.58 2.51
CA VAL A 156 11.61 11.62 3.00
C VAL A 156 10.44 10.99 3.73
N VAL A 157 9.79 9.97 3.14
CA VAL A 157 8.68 9.25 3.77
C VAL A 157 9.11 8.59 5.08
N ALA A 158 10.26 7.89 5.09
CA ALA A 158 10.78 7.23 6.28
C ALA A 158 11.08 8.22 7.42
N ARG A 159 11.72 9.35 7.11
CA ARG A 159 12.03 10.40 8.08
C ARG A 159 10.76 11.05 8.64
N THR A 160 9.81 11.39 7.77
CA THR A 160 8.52 11.98 8.19
C THR A 160 7.74 11.00 9.06
N ALA A 161 7.67 9.74 8.68
CA ALA A 161 7.01 8.70 9.47
C ALA A 161 7.69 8.50 10.84
N ALA A 162 9.02 8.60 10.93
CA ALA A 162 9.74 8.54 12.19
C ALA A 162 9.39 9.73 13.10
N GLN A 163 9.31 10.93 12.56
CA GLN A 163 8.88 12.13 13.30
C GLN A 163 7.45 11.98 13.82
N ILE A 164 6.51 11.53 12.97
CA ILE A 164 5.12 11.30 13.37
C ILE A 164 5.04 10.28 14.51
N ARG A 165 5.76 9.15 14.41
CA ARG A 165 5.79 8.16 15.50
C ARG A 165 6.32 8.73 16.81
N GLY A 166 7.24 9.70 16.74
CA GLY A 166 7.79 10.37 17.92
C GLY A 166 6.82 11.32 18.62
N ILE A 167 5.81 11.83 17.91
CA ILE A 167 4.82 12.78 18.46
C ILE A 167 3.44 12.12 18.71
N LEU A 168 3.20 10.89 18.23
CA LEU A 168 1.97 10.18 18.56
C LEU A 168 1.90 9.95 20.07
N PRO A 169 0.82 10.37 20.74
CA PRO A 169 0.67 10.19 22.18
C PRO A 169 0.76 8.68 22.49
N ARG A 170 1.55 8.35 23.51
CA ARG A 170 1.46 7.03 24.12
C ARG A 170 0.30 7.09 25.12
N ARG A 171 -0.47 6.01 25.22
CA ARG A 171 -1.46 5.91 26.31
C ARG A 171 -0.76 6.27 27.62
N ALA A 172 -1.27 7.26 28.34
CA ALA A 172 -0.87 7.47 29.71
C ALA A 172 -1.26 6.19 30.45
N ASP A 173 -0.29 5.53 31.08
CA ASP A 173 -0.58 4.39 31.96
C ASP A 173 -1.69 4.80 32.92
N GLU A 174 -2.84 4.14 32.83
CA GLU A 174 -3.90 4.19 33.85
C GLU A 174 -3.42 3.42 35.11
N SER A 175 -2.30 3.84 35.65
CA SER A 175 -1.74 3.33 36.90
C SER A 175 -1.51 4.48 37.86
N ALA A 176 -2.59 5.22 38.18
CA ALA A 176 -2.66 6.11 39.33
C ALA A 176 -4.13 6.31 39.71
N SER A 177 -4.71 5.29 40.35
CA SER A 177 -5.84 5.43 41.28
C SER A 177 -5.88 4.20 42.19
#